data_9180257d640ad1e151fdf4ec3ad3eea8
#
_entry.id   9180257d640ad1e151fdf4ec3ad3eea8
#
_cell.length_a   1.000
_cell.length_b   1.000
_cell.length_c   1.000
_cell.angle_alpha   90.00
_cell.angle_beta   90.00
_cell.angle_gamma   90.00
#
_symmetry.space_group_name_H-M   'P 1'
#
loop_
_entity.id
_entity.type
_entity.pdbx_description
1 polymer ?
#
loop_
_entity_poly.entity_id
_entity_poly.type
_entity_poly.pdbx_seq_one_letter_code
_entity_poly.pdbx_strand_id
1 'polypeptide(L)'
;MLGSSSDAAPVQHDVMIKDAAEDHSQPKGEDHHYAKPDRCKGIEFDAITPDEKGNTFFFKGDHLWKGFSGPAELSNNTFKELDDYHHLGHVDAAFRMHHQDDLSVHDHIYFFLDDKVFSYYNYTLEQGYPVEIQQEFPGIPSHLDAAVECPKGECITDSVLFFKDNEIYSFDIKTKSVKKKVWAHLPNCKSAFRWLEHYYCFHGYNFTRFHPVSGDVMGAYPKDARKYFMRCEGFGHGDGAKKQRCSEVKLNAITTDDKGRSYAFQDAMYMRLDTHRDGSHHFPISKLWKEISGVVDAVFDYGDNMYIIQSDQVYIYKSAAHFTLIEGYPKPLKEELGIDGPVDAAFLCPNQHIVNIIQGQKMYDIDLAATPRAVKMERPIPIPKIDAGFCDADGVKVFIGPEYYSYQSPVMDEIKPTPQKISPEKFGCEG
;
A
#
# COMPACT_ATOMS: atom_id res chain seq x y z
N MET A 1 -32.41 25.51 69.18
CA MET A 1 -31.00 25.47 69.47
C MET A 1 -30.34 24.68 68.35
N LEU A 2 -29.66 25.40 67.49
CA LEU A 2 -28.52 25.06 66.65
C LEU A 2 -28.54 23.71 65.95
N GLY A 3 -29.03 23.77 64.71
CA GLY A 3 -28.71 22.83 63.67
C GLY A 3 -27.40 23.20 63.00
N SER A 4 -26.51 22.25 62.78
CA SER A 4 -25.36 22.40 61.94
C SER A 4 -25.63 21.76 60.59
N SER A 5 -25.72 22.59 59.58
CA SER A 5 -25.74 22.18 58.21
C SER A 5 -24.29 21.72 57.79
N SER A 6 -24.12 20.50 57.33
CA SER A 6 -22.92 20.05 56.67
C SER A 6 -23.09 20.26 55.16
N ASP A 7 -22.41 21.26 54.64
CA ASP A 7 -22.25 21.44 53.23
C ASP A 7 -21.38 20.31 52.67
N ALA A 8 -21.97 19.45 51.89
CA ALA A 8 -21.23 18.51 51.06
C ALA A 8 -20.86 19.23 49.76
N ALA A 9 -19.58 19.46 49.56
CA ALA A 9 -19.04 19.95 48.29
C ALA A 9 -19.31 18.95 47.17
N PRO A 10 -19.67 19.39 45.98
CA PRO A 10 -19.82 18.47 44.85
C PRO A 10 -18.47 17.92 44.47
N VAL A 11 -18.44 16.60 44.39
CA VAL A 11 -17.31 15.86 43.80
C VAL A 11 -17.23 16.27 42.33
N GLN A 12 -16.23 17.04 41.97
CA GLN A 12 -15.87 17.23 40.56
C GLN A 12 -15.38 15.89 40.03
N HIS A 13 -16.16 15.30 39.16
CA HIS A 13 -15.66 14.31 38.25
C HIS A 13 -14.75 15.03 37.27
N ASP A 14 -13.45 14.89 37.43
CA ASP A 14 -12.48 15.19 36.40
C ASP A 14 -12.76 14.25 35.23
N VAL A 15 -13.58 14.73 34.32
CA VAL A 15 -13.60 14.22 32.96
C VAL A 15 -12.25 14.63 32.39
N MET A 16 -11.35 13.66 32.20
CA MET A 16 -10.18 13.87 31.38
C MET A 16 -10.66 14.19 29.96
N ILE A 17 -10.83 15.44 29.68
CA ILE A 17 -10.94 15.98 28.34
C ILE A 17 -9.60 15.71 27.73
N LYS A 18 -9.55 14.86 26.72
CA LYS A 18 -8.47 14.83 25.75
C LYS A 18 -8.21 16.28 25.38
N ASP A 19 -7.01 16.74 25.56
CA ASP A 19 -6.54 18.10 25.50
C ASP A 19 -7.56 19.06 24.88
N ALA A 20 -8.11 19.88 25.74
CA ALA A 20 -9.08 20.88 25.37
C ALA A 20 -8.56 21.61 24.15
N ALA A 21 -9.41 21.75 23.16
CA ALA A 21 -9.21 22.67 22.10
C ALA A 21 -8.66 23.97 22.71
N GLU A 22 -7.40 24.27 22.42
CA GLU A 22 -6.90 25.59 22.68
C GLU A 22 -7.82 26.56 21.98
N ASP A 23 -8.31 27.52 22.74
CA ASP A 23 -9.21 28.57 22.35
C ASP A 23 -8.68 29.26 21.08
N HIS A 24 -9.25 28.93 19.92
CA HIS A 24 -8.93 29.52 18.63
C HIS A 24 -9.53 30.92 18.46
N SER A 25 -9.92 31.59 19.52
CA SER A 25 -10.35 32.99 19.52
C SER A 25 -9.17 33.96 19.50
N GLN A 26 -8.17 33.73 18.68
CA GLN A 26 -7.11 34.73 18.50
C GLN A 26 -7.37 35.59 17.26
N PRO A 27 -7.03 36.88 17.33
CA PRO A 27 -7.31 37.81 16.23
C PRO A 27 -6.49 37.46 15.00
N LYS A 28 -7.15 37.50 13.86
CA LYS A 28 -6.53 37.41 12.55
C LYS A 28 -5.42 38.46 12.43
N GLY A 29 -4.17 38.06 12.48
CA GLY A 29 -3.09 38.99 12.16
C GLY A 29 -1.74 38.77 12.83
N GLU A 30 -1.58 37.80 13.71
CA GLU A 30 -0.24 37.47 14.25
C GLU A 30 0.19 36.13 13.73
N ASP A 31 1.36 36.11 13.05
CA ASP A 31 2.09 34.90 12.66
C ASP A 31 2.51 34.13 13.93
N HIS A 32 1.59 33.46 14.54
CA HIS A 32 1.93 32.48 15.56
C HIS A 32 2.46 31.24 14.85
N HIS A 33 3.76 31.04 14.91
CA HIS A 33 4.42 29.81 14.57
C HIS A 33 3.98 28.72 15.57
N TYR A 34 2.80 28.14 15.36
CA TYR A 34 2.47 26.86 15.96
C TYR A 34 3.51 25.88 15.44
N ALA A 35 4.27 25.28 16.35
CA ALA A 35 5.19 24.23 15.97
C ALA A 35 4.40 23.14 15.29
N LYS A 36 4.59 22.96 13.98
CA LYS A 36 3.99 21.88 13.22
C LYS A 36 4.35 20.56 13.88
N PRO A 37 3.43 19.61 14.03
CA PRO A 37 3.75 18.31 14.56
C PRO A 37 4.82 17.66 13.69
N ASP A 38 5.79 17.02 14.34
CA ASP A 38 6.89 16.33 13.68
C ASP A 38 6.67 14.83 13.77
N ARG A 39 6.52 14.19 12.61
CA ARG A 39 6.29 12.74 12.51
C ARG A 39 7.39 11.91 13.16
N CYS A 40 8.58 12.47 13.36
CA CYS A 40 9.73 11.78 13.92
C CYS A 40 9.86 11.91 15.45
N LYS A 41 8.95 12.61 16.09
CA LYS A 41 8.98 12.83 17.55
C LYS A 41 8.06 11.89 18.36
N GLY A 42 7.71 10.73 17.81
CA GLY A 42 6.93 9.74 18.53
C GLY A 42 5.47 10.12 18.67
N ILE A 43 4.84 10.46 17.56
CA ILE A 43 3.42 10.84 17.50
C ILE A 43 2.52 9.60 17.45
N GLU A 44 1.42 9.64 18.19
CA GLU A 44 0.28 8.77 17.98
C GLU A 44 -0.64 9.43 16.96
N PHE A 45 -0.87 8.77 15.82
CA PHE A 45 -1.76 9.29 14.79
C PHE A 45 -3.23 9.09 15.16
N ASP A 46 -4.06 10.06 14.83
CA ASP A 46 -5.51 9.99 15.09
C ASP A 46 -6.20 9.08 14.06
N ALA A 47 -5.83 9.16 12.81
CA ALA A 47 -6.37 8.34 11.73
C ALA A 47 -5.37 8.20 10.59
N ILE A 48 -5.52 7.13 9.83
CA ILE A 48 -4.70 6.87 8.64
C ILE A 48 -5.62 6.28 7.57
N THR A 49 -5.53 6.81 6.34
CA THR A 49 -6.29 6.26 5.22
C THR A 49 -5.61 6.55 3.89
N PRO A 50 -5.68 5.63 2.92
CA PRO A 50 -5.38 5.99 1.54
C PRO A 50 -6.53 6.80 0.93
N ASP A 51 -6.21 7.61 -0.08
CA ASP A 51 -7.21 8.22 -0.93
C ASP A 51 -7.52 7.36 -2.16
N GLU A 52 -8.41 7.83 -3.05
CA GLU A 52 -8.78 7.14 -4.29
C GLU A 52 -7.61 6.95 -5.27
N LYS A 53 -6.54 7.72 -5.11
CA LYS A 53 -5.31 7.63 -5.91
C LYS A 53 -4.22 6.79 -5.24
N GLY A 54 -4.52 6.27 -4.03
CA GLY A 54 -3.59 5.49 -3.23
C GLY A 54 -2.57 6.30 -2.43
N ASN A 55 -2.72 7.63 -2.34
CA ASN A 55 -1.92 8.44 -1.43
C ASN A 55 -2.34 8.15 0.01
N THR A 56 -1.41 7.87 0.89
CA THR A 56 -1.71 7.61 2.29
C THR A 56 -1.66 8.91 3.09
N PHE A 57 -2.74 9.21 3.79
CA PHE A 57 -2.85 10.36 4.68
C PHE A 57 -2.75 9.93 6.13
N PHE A 58 -1.94 10.64 6.89
CA PHE A 58 -1.82 10.47 8.34
C PHE A 58 -2.34 11.74 9.01
N PHE A 59 -3.27 11.59 9.95
CA PHE A 59 -3.91 12.70 10.64
C PHE A 59 -3.43 12.80 12.08
N LYS A 60 -3.15 14.02 12.51
CA LYS A 60 -2.87 14.36 13.92
C LYS A 60 -3.41 15.76 14.21
N GLY A 61 -4.41 15.84 15.07
CA GLY A 61 -5.06 17.11 15.39
C GLY A 61 -5.67 17.73 14.12
N ASP A 62 -5.34 18.98 13.86
CA ASP A 62 -5.74 19.74 12.68
C ASP A 62 -4.71 19.66 11.52
N HIS A 63 -3.76 18.74 11.64
CA HIS A 63 -2.71 18.54 10.65
C HIS A 63 -2.79 17.16 9.98
N LEU A 64 -2.21 17.08 8.80
CA LEU A 64 -2.03 15.83 8.08
C LEU A 64 -0.66 15.78 7.38
N TRP A 65 -0.23 14.56 7.09
CA TRP A 65 0.88 14.26 6.20
C TRP A 65 0.36 13.55 4.95
N LYS A 66 0.83 14.01 3.79
CA LYS A 66 0.59 13.32 2.51
C LYS A 66 1.74 12.36 2.24
N GLY A 67 1.55 11.10 2.63
CA GLY A 67 2.58 10.07 2.51
C GLY A 67 3.45 9.93 3.77
N PHE A 68 4.53 9.17 3.63
CA PHE A 68 5.39 8.73 4.73
C PHE A 68 6.52 9.70 5.08
N SER A 69 6.58 10.82 4.42
CA SER A 69 7.66 11.80 4.60
C SER A 69 7.14 13.23 4.40
N GLY A 70 7.98 14.19 4.70
CA GLY A 70 7.64 15.60 4.54
C GLY A 70 7.06 16.25 5.79
N PRO A 71 6.84 17.55 5.74
CA PRO A 71 6.26 18.29 6.85
C PRO A 71 4.74 18.10 6.93
N ALA A 72 4.19 18.28 8.13
CA ALA A 72 2.75 18.35 8.32
C ALA A 72 2.19 19.62 7.65
N GLU A 73 0.99 19.54 7.15
CA GLU A 73 0.20 20.67 6.68
C GLU A 73 -1.17 20.69 7.34
N LEU A 74 -1.86 21.83 7.31
CA LEU A 74 -3.20 21.92 7.84
C LEU A 74 -4.16 21.05 7.05
N SER A 75 -4.98 20.26 7.73
CA SER A 75 -5.93 19.35 7.10
C SER A 75 -7.00 20.07 6.28
N ASN A 76 -7.35 21.31 6.67
CA ASN A 76 -8.31 22.14 5.95
C ASN A 76 -7.83 22.61 4.58
N ASN A 77 -6.54 22.55 4.30
CA ASN A 77 -6.02 22.84 2.96
C ASN A 77 -6.45 21.78 1.93
N THR A 78 -6.71 20.57 2.39
CA THR A 78 -7.10 19.43 1.56
C THR A 78 -8.58 19.05 1.75
N PHE A 79 -9.04 19.01 3.00
CA PHE A 79 -10.40 18.64 3.38
C PHE A 79 -11.04 19.84 4.10
N LYS A 80 -11.46 20.83 3.33
CA LYS A 80 -11.87 22.16 3.82
C LYS A 80 -12.97 22.10 4.86
N GLU A 81 -13.92 21.20 4.67
CA GLU A 81 -15.14 21.14 5.48
C GLU A 81 -14.89 20.55 6.88
N LEU A 82 -13.74 19.88 7.10
CA LEU A 82 -13.40 19.38 8.42
C LEU A 82 -13.28 20.49 9.48
N ASP A 83 -12.85 21.67 9.07
CA ASP A 83 -12.76 22.83 9.97
C ASP A 83 -14.12 23.29 10.48
N ASP A 84 -15.16 23.17 9.66
CA ASP A 84 -16.51 23.55 10.04
C ASP A 84 -17.07 22.67 11.16
N TYR A 85 -16.46 21.49 11.35
CA TYR A 85 -16.86 20.48 12.31
C TYR A 85 -15.84 20.22 13.41
N HIS A 86 -14.82 21.07 13.56
CA HIS A 86 -13.78 20.87 14.57
C HIS A 86 -14.32 20.84 16.01
N HIS A 87 -15.53 21.39 16.26
CA HIS A 87 -16.22 21.27 17.53
C HIS A 87 -16.58 19.81 17.90
N LEU A 88 -16.58 18.90 16.91
CA LEU A 88 -16.74 17.46 17.13
C LEU A 88 -15.41 16.76 17.49
N GLY A 89 -14.31 17.49 17.45
CA GLY A 89 -12.96 16.98 17.68
C GLY A 89 -12.15 16.86 16.38
N HIS A 90 -11.17 15.99 16.39
CA HIS A 90 -10.36 15.66 15.23
C HIS A 90 -10.90 14.40 14.55
N VAL A 91 -10.26 13.99 13.47
CA VAL A 91 -10.65 12.74 12.79
C VAL A 91 -10.40 11.57 13.72
N ASP A 92 -11.45 10.89 14.15
CA ASP A 92 -11.34 9.73 15.04
C ASP A 92 -10.90 8.48 14.30
N ALA A 93 -11.39 8.30 13.09
CA ALA A 93 -11.09 7.15 12.25
C ALA A 93 -11.33 7.50 10.78
N ALA A 94 -10.68 6.77 9.89
CA ALA A 94 -10.86 6.92 8.45
C ALA A 94 -10.59 5.62 7.73
N PHE A 95 -11.23 5.42 6.59
CA PHE A 95 -10.92 4.32 5.67
C PHE A 95 -11.31 4.68 4.24
N ARG A 96 -10.78 3.95 3.27
CA ARG A 96 -11.19 4.04 1.87
C ARG A 96 -12.16 2.90 1.56
N MET A 97 -13.35 3.23 1.06
CA MET A 97 -14.36 2.26 0.72
C MET A 97 -13.90 1.33 -0.41
N HIS A 98 -13.97 0.03 -0.18
CA HIS A 98 -13.79 -0.96 -1.21
C HIS A 98 -15.14 -1.64 -1.50
N HIS A 99 -15.78 -1.25 -2.60
CA HIS A 99 -17.09 -1.75 -2.98
C HIS A 99 -17.19 -1.81 -4.51
N GLN A 100 -16.66 -2.87 -5.11
CA GLN A 100 -16.63 -3.01 -6.57
C GLN A 100 -18.00 -3.24 -7.20
N ASP A 101 -18.97 -3.69 -6.43
CA ASP A 101 -20.35 -3.87 -6.90
C ASP A 101 -21.12 -2.55 -6.99
N ASP A 102 -20.66 -1.51 -6.32
CA ASP A 102 -21.24 -0.17 -6.35
C ASP A 102 -20.15 0.89 -6.58
N LEU A 103 -19.90 1.20 -7.84
CA LEU A 103 -18.87 2.15 -8.24
C LEU A 103 -19.16 3.59 -7.80
N SER A 104 -20.39 3.91 -7.38
CA SER A 104 -20.75 5.24 -6.90
C SER A 104 -20.14 5.56 -5.54
N VAL A 105 -19.71 4.55 -4.77
CA VAL A 105 -19.07 4.70 -3.46
C VAL A 105 -17.68 4.07 -3.39
N HIS A 106 -17.32 3.30 -4.40
CA HIS A 106 -15.99 2.67 -4.46
C HIS A 106 -14.90 3.73 -4.46
N ASP A 107 -13.84 3.50 -3.68
CA ASP A 107 -12.70 4.39 -3.47
C ASP A 107 -12.99 5.71 -2.74
N HIS A 108 -14.22 5.95 -2.28
CA HIS A 108 -14.52 7.10 -1.45
C HIS A 108 -13.83 6.99 -0.09
N ILE A 109 -13.38 8.15 0.43
CA ILE A 109 -12.78 8.22 1.75
C ILE A 109 -13.89 8.57 2.75
N TYR A 110 -13.97 7.77 3.82
CA TYR A 110 -14.88 8.02 4.92
C TYR A 110 -14.12 8.48 6.14
N PHE A 111 -14.54 9.63 6.70
CA PHE A 111 -14.01 10.15 7.95
C PHE A 111 -15.07 10.09 9.04
N PHE A 112 -14.64 9.72 10.23
CA PHE A 112 -15.50 9.62 11.41
C PHE A 112 -15.07 10.67 12.43
N LEU A 113 -15.98 11.53 12.79
CA LEU A 113 -15.81 12.55 13.82
C LEU A 113 -16.99 12.42 14.79
N ASP A 114 -16.72 12.00 16.03
CA ASP A 114 -17.74 11.80 17.06
C ASP A 114 -18.81 10.79 16.61
N ASP A 115 -20.05 11.23 16.41
CA ASP A 115 -21.16 10.41 15.93
C ASP A 115 -21.46 10.60 14.43
N LYS A 116 -20.62 11.36 13.71
CA LYS A 116 -20.79 11.73 12.31
C LYS A 116 -19.85 10.97 11.39
N VAL A 117 -20.32 10.73 10.17
CA VAL A 117 -19.52 10.21 9.07
C VAL A 117 -19.57 11.18 7.90
N PHE A 118 -18.39 11.36 7.27
CA PHE A 118 -18.16 12.20 6.11
C PHE A 118 -17.72 11.30 4.96
N SER A 119 -18.20 11.55 3.76
CA SER A 119 -17.73 10.88 2.55
C SER A 119 -17.11 11.90 1.62
N TYR A 120 -15.86 11.65 1.21
CA TYR A 120 -15.11 12.47 0.28
C TYR A 120 -14.73 11.68 -0.96
N TYR A 121 -14.78 12.34 -2.09
CA TYR A 121 -14.22 11.85 -3.33
C TYR A 121 -13.51 12.99 -4.06
N ASN A 122 -12.28 12.74 -4.52
CA ASN A 122 -11.45 13.75 -5.17
C ASN A 122 -11.36 15.06 -4.34
N TYR A 123 -11.12 14.92 -3.02
CA TYR A 123 -11.01 16.02 -2.05
C TYR A 123 -12.28 16.88 -1.90
N THR A 124 -13.41 16.39 -2.39
CA THR A 124 -14.69 17.09 -2.31
C THR A 124 -15.64 16.33 -1.41
N LEU A 125 -16.22 17.03 -0.44
CA LEU A 125 -17.28 16.47 0.41
C LEU A 125 -18.51 16.16 -0.44
N GLU A 126 -19.01 14.94 -0.35
CA GLU A 126 -20.19 14.54 -1.07
C GLU A 126 -21.45 15.23 -0.52
N GLN A 127 -22.37 15.51 -1.44
CA GLN A 127 -23.64 16.12 -1.09
C GLN A 127 -24.43 15.24 -0.11
N GLY A 128 -24.98 15.88 0.92
CA GLY A 128 -25.75 15.21 1.96
C GLY A 128 -24.94 14.77 3.16
N TYR A 129 -23.62 14.87 3.12
CA TYR A 129 -22.74 14.58 4.25
C TYR A 129 -22.38 15.86 5.03
N PRO A 130 -22.10 15.77 6.35
CA PRO A 130 -22.06 14.54 7.16
C PRO A 130 -23.45 13.98 7.47
N VAL A 131 -23.47 12.69 7.77
CA VAL A 131 -24.66 11.99 8.31
C VAL A 131 -24.30 11.29 9.61
N GLU A 132 -25.32 10.83 10.34
CA GLU A 132 -25.10 10.02 11.55
C GLU A 132 -24.44 8.68 11.20
N ILE A 133 -23.52 8.20 12.05
CA ILE A 133 -22.90 6.88 11.88
C ILE A 133 -23.97 5.79 11.78
N GLN A 134 -24.99 5.83 12.63
CA GLN A 134 -26.05 4.82 12.65
C GLN A 134 -26.86 4.76 11.35
N GLN A 135 -26.93 5.86 10.62
CA GLN A 135 -27.62 5.91 9.32
C GLN A 135 -26.87 5.17 8.24
N GLU A 136 -25.56 5.35 8.18
CA GLU A 136 -24.69 4.75 7.15
C GLU A 136 -24.14 3.38 7.57
N PHE A 137 -23.73 3.27 8.83
CA PHE A 137 -23.13 2.08 9.43
C PHE A 137 -23.90 1.65 10.69
N PRO A 138 -25.12 1.08 10.53
CA PRO A 138 -25.92 0.67 11.67
C PRO A 138 -25.19 -0.35 12.55
N GLY A 139 -25.23 -0.13 13.86
CA GLY A 139 -24.55 -0.98 14.85
C GLY A 139 -23.11 -0.60 15.16
N ILE A 140 -22.55 0.39 14.47
CA ILE A 140 -21.21 0.90 14.74
C ILE A 140 -21.28 2.02 15.76
N PRO A 141 -20.47 1.97 16.84
CA PRO A 141 -20.51 2.97 17.90
C PRO A 141 -19.92 4.31 17.45
N SER A 142 -20.28 5.36 18.17
CA SER A 142 -19.63 6.67 18.08
C SER A 142 -18.26 6.68 18.78
N HIS A 143 -17.48 7.73 18.58
CA HIS A 143 -16.14 7.90 19.16
C HIS A 143 -15.20 6.73 18.87
N LEU A 144 -15.06 6.41 17.60
CA LEU A 144 -14.20 5.32 17.13
C LEU A 144 -12.73 5.61 17.40
N ASP A 145 -11.96 4.56 17.61
CA ASP A 145 -10.50 4.66 17.72
C ASP A 145 -9.81 4.49 16.36
N ALA A 146 -10.35 3.61 15.52
CA ALA A 146 -9.77 3.31 14.21
C ALA A 146 -10.79 2.67 13.28
N ALA A 147 -10.50 2.67 11.99
CA ALA A 147 -11.22 1.94 10.96
C ALA A 147 -10.26 1.50 9.86
N VAL A 148 -10.56 0.40 9.20
CA VAL A 148 -9.80 -0.07 8.04
C VAL A 148 -10.68 -0.92 7.14
N GLU A 149 -10.61 -0.69 5.84
CA GLU A 149 -11.26 -1.53 4.83
C GLU A 149 -10.64 -2.92 4.78
N CYS A 150 -11.45 -3.93 4.57
CA CYS A 150 -10.99 -5.30 4.33
C CYS A 150 -11.74 -5.91 3.15
N PRO A 151 -11.16 -5.87 1.95
CA PRO A 151 -11.77 -6.40 0.75
C PRO A 151 -12.00 -7.91 0.80
N LYS A 152 -12.98 -8.37 0.04
CA LYS A 152 -13.18 -9.80 -0.22
C LYS A 152 -11.91 -10.40 -0.83
N GLY A 153 -11.50 -11.53 -0.30
CA GLY A 153 -10.24 -12.20 -0.63
C GLY A 153 -9.21 -12.07 0.50
N GLU A 154 -9.19 -10.95 1.19
CA GLU A 154 -8.44 -10.76 2.43
C GLU A 154 -9.35 -10.98 3.64
N CYS A 155 -10.58 -10.47 3.58
CA CYS A 155 -11.70 -10.87 4.42
C CYS A 155 -12.65 -11.79 3.67
N ILE A 156 -13.61 -12.39 4.37
CA ILE A 156 -14.59 -13.31 3.78
C ILE A 156 -15.50 -12.57 2.80
N THR A 157 -15.89 -11.35 3.13
CA THR A 157 -16.69 -10.45 2.32
C THR A 157 -16.06 -9.06 2.29
N ASP A 158 -16.50 -8.19 1.38
CA ASP A 158 -16.15 -6.79 1.43
C ASP A 158 -16.64 -6.19 2.75
N SER A 159 -15.70 -5.83 3.62
CA SER A 159 -15.96 -5.45 5.00
C SER A 159 -15.18 -4.22 5.41
N VAL A 160 -15.59 -3.62 6.51
CA VAL A 160 -14.83 -2.61 7.23
C VAL A 160 -14.66 -3.07 8.67
N LEU A 161 -13.45 -2.98 9.18
CA LEU A 161 -13.15 -3.24 10.59
C LEU A 161 -13.15 -1.91 11.32
N PHE A 162 -13.99 -1.80 12.34
CA PHE A 162 -14.04 -0.66 13.23
C PHE A 162 -13.51 -1.05 14.61
N PHE A 163 -12.71 -0.17 15.19
CA PHE A 163 -12.05 -0.41 16.47
C PHE A 163 -12.53 0.61 17.49
N LYS A 164 -12.91 0.10 18.64
CA LYS A 164 -13.22 0.91 19.82
C LYS A 164 -12.77 0.17 21.07
N ASP A 165 -11.85 0.77 21.82
CA ASP A 165 -11.20 0.14 22.96
C ASP A 165 -10.61 -1.23 22.56
N ASN A 166 -11.00 -2.31 23.24
CA ASN A 166 -10.56 -3.66 22.91
C ASN A 166 -11.51 -4.42 21.97
N GLU A 167 -12.56 -3.74 21.48
CA GLU A 167 -13.59 -4.35 20.65
C GLU A 167 -13.37 -4.05 19.17
N ILE A 168 -13.57 -5.06 18.33
CA ILE A 168 -13.52 -4.95 16.88
C ILE A 168 -14.90 -5.28 16.33
N TYR A 169 -15.41 -4.38 15.48
CA TYR A 169 -16.68 -4.54 14.79
C TYR A 169 -16.41 -4.79 13.32
N SER A 170 -16.66 -6.01 12.86
CA SER A 170 -16.58 -6.34 11.44
C SER A 170 -17.93 -6.04 10.78
N PHE A 171 -17.93 -5.04 9.92
CA PHE A 171 -19.12 -4.56 9.21
C PHE A 171 -19.11 -5.10 7.77
N ASP A 172 -20.13 -5.88 7.40
CA ASP A 172 -20.32 -6.31 6.03
C ASP A 172 -20.98 -5.19 5.23
N ILE A 173 -20.32 -4.71 4.20
CA ILE A 173 -20.80 -3.55 3.42
C ILE A 173 -22.12 -3.85 2.70
N LYS A 174 -22.28 -5.06 2.20
CA LYS A 174 -23.46 -5.45 1.39
C LYS A 174 -24.69 -5.71 2.27
N THR A 175 -24.52 -6.49 3.32
CA THR A 175 -25.63 -6.89 4.20
C THR A 175 -25.85 -5.92 5.34
N LYS A 176 -24.90 -5.05 5.62
CA LYS A 176 -24.85 -4.14 6.78
C LYS A 176 -24.93 -4.86 8.13
N SER A 177 -24.55 -6.12 8.15
CA SER A 177 -24.45 -6.90 9.39
C SER A 177 -23.15 -6.64 10.10
N VAL A 178 -23.18 -6.71 11.44
CA VAL A 178 -22.03 -6.45 12.31
C VAL A 178 -21.72 -7.70 13.11
N LYS A 179 -20.43 -8.07 13.16
CA LYS A 179 -19.90 -9.09 14.08
C LYS A 179 -18.91 -8.43 15.00
N LYS A 180 -19.16 -8.54 16.30
CA LYS A 180 -18.29 -8.02 17.34
C LYS A 180 -17.30 -9.07 17.78
N LYS A 181 -16.03 -8.69 17.90
CA LYS A 181 -14.91 -9.56 18.27
C LYS A 181 -14.04 -8.89 19.33
N VAL A 182 -13.30 -9.71 20.07
CA VAL A 182 -12.21 -9.26 20.93
C VAL A 182 -10.97 -10.07 20.58
N TRP A 183 -9.88 -9.37 20.25
CA TRP A 183 -8.60 -10.00 19.92
C TRP A 183 -7.59 -9.74 21.02
N ALA A 184 -7.42 -10.70 21.91
CA ALA A 184 -6.65 -10.53 23.15
C ALA A 184 -5.17 -10.20 22.92
N HIS A 185 -4.61 -10.60 21.80
CA HIS A 185 -3.19 -10.40 21.48
C HIS A 185 -2.91 -9.11 20.69
N LEU A 186 -3.96 -8.43 20.20
CA LEU A 186 -3.81 -7.17 19.53
C LEU A 186 -3.94 -6.03 20.53
N PRO A 187 -3.02 -5.06 20.56
CA PRO A 187 -3.22 -3.86 21.38
C PRO A 187 -4.42 -3.07 20.89
N ASN A 188 -4.94 -2.19 21.72
CA ASN A 188 -6.01 -1.28 21.32
C ASN A 188 -5.51 -0.35 20.21
N CYS A 189 -6.08 -0.48 19.02
CA CYS A 189 -5.65 0.30 17.87
C CYS A 189 -6.18 1.73 17.99
N LYS A 190 -5.30 2.70 17.89
CA LYS A 190 -5.63 4.13 17.89
C LYS A 190 -5.75 4.71 16.49
N SER A 191 -5.13 4.08 15.53
CA SER A 191 -5.36 4.22 14.11
C SER A 191 -4.98 2.91 13.41
N ALA A 192 -5.50 2.70 12.23
CA ALA A 192 -5.23 1.50 11.45
C ALA A 192 -5.28 1.82 9.96
N PHE A 193 -4.52 1.09 9.17
CA PHE A 193 -4.63 1.18 7.71
C PHE A 193 -4.19 -0.10 7.03
N ARG A 194 -4.65 -0.25 5.80
CA ARG A 194 -4.29 -1.33 4.89
C ARG A 194 -3.23 -0.81 3.90
N TRP A 195 -2.12 -1.54 3.81
CA TRP A 195 -1.02 -1.17 2.94
C TRP A 195 -0.37 -2.41 2.35
N LEU A 196 -0.32 -2.50 1.03
CA LEU A 196 0.18 -3.69 0.33
C LEU A 196 -0.50 -4.99 0.79
N GLU A 197 -1.81 -4.98 0.89
CA GLU A 197 -2.65 -6.10 1.36
C GLU A 197 -2.34 -6.58 2.78
N HIS A 198 -1.62 -5.77 3.55
CA HIS A 198 -1.33 -6.01 4.96
C HIS A 198 -2.04 -4.99 5.85
N TYR A 199 -2.32 -5.39 7.08
CA TYR A 199 -3.09 -4.61 8.03
C TYR A 199 -2.23 -4.21 9.20
N TYR A 200 -2.24 -2.92 9.50
CA TYR A 200 -1.39 -2.32 10.53
C TYR A 200 -2.24 -1.59 11.56
N CYS A 201 -2.01 -1.91 12.83
CA CYS A 201 -2.61 -1.31 14.01
C CYS A 201 -1.58 -0.41 14.68
N PHE A 202 -1.87 0.89 14.75
CA PHE A 202 -1.01 1.88 15.38
C PHE A 202 -1.48 2.16 16.81
N HIS A 203 -0.54 2.24 17.73
CA HIS A 203 -0.75 2.55 19.13
C HIS A 203 0.49 3.26 19.69
N GLY A 204 0.32 4.48 20.20
CA GLY A 204 1.45 5.35 20.43
C GLY A 204 2.19 5.59 19.11
N TYR A 205 3.52 5.62 19.15
CA TYR A 205 4.36 5.70 17.94
C TYR A 205 4.73 4.32 17.38
N ASN A 206 4.15 3.25 17.93
CA ASN A 206 4.39 1.87 17.50
C ASN A 206 3.25 1.35 16.63
N PHE A 207 3.54 0.30 15.90
CA PHE A 207 2.54 -0.44 15.14
C PHE A 207 2.71 -1.94 15.26
N THR A 208 1.60 -2.64 15.06
CA THR A 208 1.53 -4.09 15.02
C THR A 208 0.82 -4.54 13.75
N ARG A 209 1.43 -5.45 13.01
CA ARG A 209 0.80 -6.07 11.85
C ARG A 209 -0.07 -7.23 12.29
N PHE A 210 -1.29 -7.30 11.78
CA PHE A 210 -2.28 -8.28 12.20
C PHE A 210 -3.02 -8.91 11.02
N HIS A 211 -3.56 -10.09 11.26
CA HIS A 211 -4.44 -10.75 10.29
C HIS A 211 -5.87 -10.20 10.45
N PRO A 212 -6.54 -9.75 9.36
CA PRO A 212 -7.81 -9.03 9.47
C PRO A 212 -9.01 -9.94 9.83
N VAL A 213 -8.88 -11.25 9.72
CA VAL A 213 -9.93 -12.22 10.08
C VAL A 213 -9.72 -12.78 11.47
N SER A 214 -8.52 -13.22 11.79
CA SER A 214 -8.20 -13.87 13.07
C SER A 214 -7.70 -12.92 14.15
N GLY A 215 -7.16 -11.77 13.77
CA GLY A 215 -6.49 -10.86 14.69
C GLY A 215 -5.09 -11.30 15.10
N ASP A 216 -4.57 -12.35 14.50
CA ASP A 216 -3.24 -12.86 14.82
C ASP A 216 -2.15 -11.84 14.47
N VAL A 217 -1.17 -11.72 15.37
CA VAL A 217 -0.02 -10.85 15.16
C VAL A 217 0.97 -11.55 14.24
N MET A 218 1.35 -10.86 13.16
CA MET A 218 2.11 -11.44 12.04
C MET A 218 3.60 -11.05 12.12
N GLY A 219 4.34 -11.57 13.07
CA GLY A 219 5.77 -11.34 13.23
C GLY A 219 6.16 -10.82 14.61
N ALA A 220 7.37 -10.27 14.73
CA ALA A 220 7.88 -9.69 15.97
C ALA A 220 7.43 -8.25 16.12
N TYR A 221 6.41 -7.99 16.93
CA TYR A 221 5.82 -6.68 17.15
C TYR A 221 5.67 -6.38 18.66
N PRO A 222 5.53 -5.10 19.06
CA PRO A 222 5.40 -3.91 18.22
C PRO A 222 6.72 -3.45 17.61
N LYS A 223 6.62 -2.62 16.57
CA LYS A 223 7.75 -1.96 15.92
C LYS A 223 7.55 -0.45 15.90
N ASP A 224 8.63 0.30 15.86
CA ASP A 224 8.62 1.76 15.86
C ASP A 224 8.28 2.30 14.47
N ALA A 225 7.20 3.07 14.35
CA ALA A 225 6.75 3.64 13.08
C ALA A 225 7.77 4.61 12.47
N ARG A 226 8.57 5.30 13.28
CA ARG A 226 9.63 6.18 12.79
C ARG A 226 10.66 5.45 11.95
N LYS A 227 10.95 4.22 12.33
CA LYS A 227 11.92 3.35 11.66
C LYS A 227 11.37 2.72 10.38
N TYR A 228 10.11 2.29 10.39
CA TYR A 228 9.55 1.46 9.32
C TYR A 228 8.66 2.21 8.33
N PHE A 229 7.96 3.24 8.78
CA PHE A 229 7.04 4.00 7.93
C PHE A 229 7.48 5.44 7.71
N MET A 230 7.82 6.16 8.77
CA MET A 230 7.95 7.62 8.73
C MET A 230 9.27 8.14 8.18
N ARG A 231 10.18 7.27 7.79
CA ARG A 231 11.47 7.62 7.17
C ARG A 231 12.26 8.67 7.93
N CYS A 232 12.34 8.49 9.25
CA CYS A 232 13.05 9.40 10.12
C CYS A 232 14.55 9.14 10.09
N GLU A 233 15.33 10.20 10.03
CA GLU A 233 16.79 10.12 10.12
C GLU A 233 17.23 9.50 11.46
N GLY A 234 18.29 8.71 11.43
CA GLY A 234 18.82 8.02 12.60
C GLY A 234 18.06 6.75 13.02
N PHE A 235 16.90 6.48 12.44
CA PHE A 235 16.12 5.29 12.72
C PHE A 235 16.29 4.15 11.70
N GLY A 236 17.14 4.34 10.68
CA GLY A 236 17.50 3.35 9.65
C GLY A 236 16.48 3.24 8.52
N HIS A 237 16.90 2.78 7.35
CA HIS A 237 16.16 2.52 6.12
C HIS A 237 15.75 3.71 5.22
N GLY A 238 15.87 4.98 5.63
CA GLY A 238 15.32 6.08 4.82
C GLY A 238 16.20 6.56 3.69
N ASP A 239 17.35 7.14 4.03
CA ASP A 239 18.05 8.02 3.09
C ASP A 239 19.05 7.30 2.17
N GLY A 240 19.74 6.29 2.64
CA GLY A 240 20.72 5.56 1.83
C GLY A 240 20.08 4.79 0.69
N ALA A 241 19.00 4.06 0.97
CA ALA A 241 18.25 3.29 -0.03
C ALA A 241 17.52 4.22 -1.01
N LYS A 242 16.98 5.35 -0.55
CA LYS A 242 16.36 6.36 -1.42
C LYS A 242 17.40 6.98 -2.35
N LYS A 243 18.53 7.37 -1.85
CA LYS A 243 19.62 7.97 -2.64
C LYS A 243 20.15 6.99 -3.69
N GLN A 244 20.35 5.73 -3.34
CA GLN A 244 20.79 4.71 -4.26
C GLN A 244 19.74 4.42 -5.32
N ARG A 245 18.48 4.29 -4.95
CA ARG A 245 17.36 4.05 -5.85
C ARG A 245 17.13 5.17 -6.86
N CYS A 246 17.35 6.41 -6.45
CA CYS A 246 17.07 7.60 -7.26
C CYS A 246 18.25 8.05 -8.10
N SER A 247 19.47 7.58 -7.83
CA SER A 247 20.67 7.98 -8.56
C SER A 247 20.84 7.27 -9.90
N GLU A 248 20.49 5.98 -9.94
CA GLU A 248 20.63 5.16 -11.15
C GLU A 248 19.49 4.14 -11.22
N VAL A 249 18.46 4.46 -11.99
CA VAL A 249 17.38 3.50 -12.24
C VAL A 249 17.83 2.53 -13.32
N LYS A 250 18.01 1.27 -12.93
CA LYS A 250 18.31 0.17 -13.84
C LYS A 250 17.60 -1.09 -13.36
N LEU A 251 16.49 -1.41 -13.99
CA LEU A 251 15.73 -2.60 -13.64
C LEU A 251 16.42 -3.87 -14.15
N ASN A 252 16.45 -4.90 -13.32
CA ASN A 252 16.90 -6.23 -13.74
C ASN A 252 15.73 -7.06 -14.28
N ALA A 253 14.54 -6.86 -13.74
CA ALA A 253 13.34 -7.57 -14.14
C ALA A 253 12.09 -6.79 -13.75
N ILE A 254 10.99 -7.03 -14.43
CA ILE A 254 9.69 -6.46 -14.13
C ILE A 254 8.58 -7.40 -14.59
N THR A 255 7.51 -7.52 -13.82
CA THR A 255 6.34 -8.29 -14.19
C THR A 255 5.08 -7.74 -13.57
N THR A 256 3.94 -8.10 -14.14
CA THR A 256 2.61 -7.85 -13.56
C THR A 256 1.89 -9.19 -13.41
N ASP A 257 1.39 -9.48 -12.23
CA ASP A 257 0.67 -10.72 -11.97
C ASP A 257 -0.80 -10.65 -12.44
N ASP A 258 -1.51 -11.77 -12.31
CA ASP A 258 -2.92 -11.91 -12.72
C ASP A 258 -3.90 -11.01 -11.95
N LYS A 259 -3.46 -10.46 -10.81
CA LYS A 259 -4.22 -9.52 -9.98
C LYS A 259 -3.87 -8.05 -10.26
N GLY A 260 -3.05 -7.78 -11.27
CA GLY A 260 -2.61 -6.45 -11.63
C GLY A 260 -1.52 -5.88 -10.71
N ARG A 261 -0.89 -6.69 -9.88
CA ARG A 261 0.22 -6.28 -9.02
C ARG A 261 1.51 -6.28 -9.84
N SER A 262 2.15 -5.12 -9.89
CA SER A 262 3.40 -4.95 -10.65
C SER A 262 4.60 -4.94 -9.72
N TYR A 263 5.57 -5.78 -10.04
CA TYR A 263 6.82 -5.93 -9.31
C TYR A 263 7.99 -5.59 -10.20
N ALA A 264 8.85 -4.69 -9.75
CA ALA A 264 10.11 -4.38 -10.40
C ALA A 264 11.28 -4.79 -9.50
N PHE A 265 12.32 -5.30 -10.10
CA PHE A 265 13.50 -5.81 -9.40
C PHE A 265 14.73 -5.01 -9.81
N GLN A 266 15.43 -4.51 -8.84
CA GLN A 266 16.69 -3.80 -9.02
C GLN A 266 17.68 -4.26 -7.96
N ASP A 267 18.84 -4.76 -8.41
CA ASP A 267 19.83 -5.40 -7.53
C ASP A 267 19.17 -6.51 -6.69
N ALA A 268 19.46 -6.60 -5.41
CA ALA A 268 18.83 -7.57 -4.50
C ALA A 268 17.49 -7.10 -3.92
N MET A 269 16.88 -6.09 -4.51
CA MET A 269 15.68 -5.42 -3.99
C MET A 269 14.51 -5.51 -4.98
N TYR A 270 13.29 -5.41 -4.46
CA TYR A 270 12.09 -5.30 -5.29
C TYR A 270 11.27 -4.06 -4.92
N MET A 271 10.46 -3.61 -5.86
CA MET A 271 9.54 -2.49 -5.71
C MET A 271 8.16 -2.87 -6.25
N ARG A 272 7.11 -2.33 -5.63
CA ARG A 272 5.75 -2.37 -6.18
C ARG A 272 5.49 -1.10 -6.98
N LEU A 273 5.08 -1.24 -8.24
CA LEU A 273 4.80 -0.11 -9.14
C LEU A 273 3.30 0.16 -9.35
N ASP A 274 2.45 -0.78 -8.99
CA ASP A 274 0.99 -0.66 -9.07
C ASP A 274 0.41 0.11 -7.89
N THR A 275 1.10 0.14 -6.76
CA THR A 275 0.74 0.97 -5.63
C THR A 275 1.34 2.35 -5.81
N HIS A 276 0.55 3.35 -5.51
CA HIS A 276 1.01 4.70 -5.69
C HIS A 276 2.16 5.03 -4.77
N ARG A 277 2.86 5.97 -5.20
CA ARG A 277 4.00 6.75 -4.72
C ARG A 277 4.16 6.99 -3.22
N ASP A 278 3.19 6.69 -2.40
CA ASP A 278 3.31 6.87 -0.97
C ASP A 278 4.44 6.18 -0.33
N GLY A 279 4.92 5.32 -0.93
CA GLY A 279 6.04 4.74 -0.46
C GLY A 279 6.68 4.00 -1.56
N SER A 280 7.66 4.45 -2.09
CA SER A 280 8.56 3.63 -2.80
C SER A 280 8.94 2.45 -1.93
N HIS A 281 8.24 1.37 -2.16
CA HIS A 281 8.48 0.11 -1.49
C HIS A 281 9.70 -0.52 -2.09
N HIS A 282 10.77 -0.47 -1.37
CA HIS A 282 12.05 -0.99 -1.78
C HIS A 282 12.52 -1.95 -0.69
N PHE A 283 12.23 -3.22 -0.88
CA PHE A 283 12.51 -4.26 0.11
C PHE A 283 13.42 -5.33 -0.47
N PRO A 284 14.19 -6.04 0.37
CA PRO A 284 14.94 -7.19 -0.08
C PRO A 284 14.03 -8.24 -0.74
N ILE A 285 14.47 -8.80 -1.86
CA ILE A 285 13.74 -9.86 -2.59
C ILE A 285 13.43 -11.03 -1.66
N SER A 286 14.36 -11.38 -0.79
CA SER A 286 14.22 -12.47 0.17
C SER A 286 13.08 -12.31 1.18
N LYS A 287 12.50 -11.11 1.30
CA LYS A 287 11.32 -10.92 2.16
C LYS A 287 10.06 -11.57 1.63
N LEU A 288 9.87 -11.58 0.32
CA LEU A 288 8.72 -12.23 -0.33
C LEU A 288 9.08 -13.58 -0.92
N TRP A 289 10.23 -13.67 -1.55
CA TRP A 289 10.73 -14.91 -2.17
C TRP A 289 11.90 -15.41 -1.35
N LYS A 290 11.58 -16.13 -0.27
CA LYS A 290 12.53 -16.49 0.80
C LYS A 290 13.71 -17.31 0.34
N GLU A 291 13.55 -18.09 -0.72
CA GLU A 291 14.58 -18.97 -1.26
C GLU A 291 15.52 -18.27 -2.23
N ILE A 292 15.24 -17.01 -2.59
CA ILE A 292 16.05 -16.24 -3.53
C ILE A 292 16.94 -15.27 -2.76
N SER A 293 18.21 -15.27 -3.10
CA SER A 293 19.21 -14.30 -2.64
C SER A 293 19.92 -13.69 -3.85
N GLY A 294 20.22 -12.39 -3.77
CA GLY A 294 20.92 -11.68 -4.82
C GLY A 294 20.01 -11.20 -5.97
N VAL A 295 20.65 -10.97 -7.12
CA VAL A 295 19.99 -10.38 -8.29
C VAL A 295 19.22 -11.43 -9.07
N VAL A 296 17.99 -11.10 -9.50
CA VAL A 296 17.21 -11.90 -10.44
C VAL A 296 17.43 -11.38 -11.87
N ASP A 297 17.48 -12.27 -12.85
CA ASP A 297 17.77 -11.91 -14.24
C ASP A 297 16.50 -11.58 -15.01
N ALA A 298 15.41 -12.32 -14.77
CA ALA A 298 14.14 -12.14 -15.45
C ALA A 298 13.00 -12.69 -14.61
N VAL A 299 11.82 -12.14 -14.81
CA VAL A 299 10.57 -12.55 -14.13
C VAL A 299 9.43 -12.46 -15.11
N PHE A 300 8.52 -13.42 -15.08
CA PHE A 300 7.26 -13.35 -15.80
C PHE A 300 6.17 -14.12 -15.05
N ASP A 301 4.93 -13.76 -15.30
CA ASP A 301 3.76 -14.46 -14.74
C ASP A 301 3.05 -15.29 -15.80
N TYR A 302 2.70 -16.51 -15.40
CA TYR A 302 1.89 -17.40 -16.22
C TYR A 302 0.83 -18.07 -15.35
N GLY A 303 -0.45 -17.83 -15.67
CA GLY A 303 -1.53 -18.24 -14.80
C GLY A 303 -1.45 -17.50 -13.45
N ASP A 304 -1.54 -18.25 -12.37
CA ASP A 304 -1.40 -17.77 -10.99
C ASP A 304 0.01 -17.96 -10.42
N ASN A 305 0.98 -18.26 -11.28
CA ASN A 305 2.36 -18.52 -10.90
C ASN A 305 3.32 -17.45 -11.40
N MET A 306 4.30 -17.12 -10.56
CA MET A 306 5.40 -16.24 -10.91
C MET A 306 6.66 -17.07 -11.16
N TYR A 307 7.24 -16.92 -12.35
CA TYR A 307 8.48 -17.57 -12.77
C TYR A 307 9.63 -16.59 -12.59
N ILE A 308 10.62 -16.97 -11.79
CA ILE A 308 11.81 -16.15 -11.52
C ILE A 308 13.03 -16.90 -12.07
N ILE A 309 13.75 -16.25 -12.98
CA ILE A 309 14.97 -16.78 -13.54
C ILE A 309 16.17 -16.11 -12.86
N GLN A 310 17.02 -16.92 -12.26
CA GLN A 310 18.27 -16.49 -11.65
C GLN A 310 19.40 -17.40 -12.15
N SER A 311 20.34 -16.83 -12.91
CA SER A 311 21.40 -17.58 -13.57
C SER A 311 20.84 -18.71 -14.43
N ASP A 312 21.15 -19.95 -14.14
CA ASP A 312 20.68 -21.15 -14.84
C ASP A 312 19.54 -21.88 -14.14
N GLN A 313 18.88 -21.22 -13.14
CA GLN A 313 17.81 -21.79 -12.36
C GLN A 313 16.47 -21.07 -12.58
N VAL A 314 15.39 -21.82 -12.54
CA VAL A 314 14.02 -21.31 -12.57
C VAL A 314 13.32 -21.64 -11.26
N TYR A 315 12.80 -20.62 -10.63
CA TYR A 315 11.95 -20.71 -9.44
C TYR A 315 10.51 -20.44 -9.87
N ILE A 316 9.57 -21.25 -9.43
CA ILE A 316 8.16 -21.02 -9.66
C ILE A 316 7.45 -20.83 -8.31
N TYR A 317 6.85 -19.66 -8.13
CA TYR A 317 6.10 -19.31 -6.93
C TYR A 317 4.61 -19.22 -7.22
N LYS A 318 3.82 -19.79 -6.34
CA LYS A 318 2.38 -19.56 -6.35
C LYS A 318 2.07 -18.20 -5.75
N SER A 319 1.36 -17.36 -6.51
CA SER A 319 0.88 -16.04 -6.08
C SER A 319 -0.44 -16.18 -5.34
N ALA A 320 -0.39 -16.40 -4.04
CA ALA A 320 -1.55 -16.34 -3.16
C ALA A 320 -1.41 -15.12 -2.24
N ALA A 321 -1.93 -15.19 -1.03
CA ALA A 321 -1.68 -14.17 0.00
C ALA A 321 -0.17 -14.02 0.31
N HIS A 322 0.59 -15.09 0.12
CA HIS A 322 2.05 -15.13 0.21
C HIS A 322 2.60 -15.89 -0.99
N PHE A 323 3.81 -15.54 -1.43
CA PHE A 323 4.52 -16.30 -2.44
C PHE A 323 5.06 -17.59 -1.82
N THR A 324 4.64 -18.73 -2.37
CA THR A 324 5.07 -20.04 -1.92
C THR A 324 5.77 -20.76 -3.07
N LEU A 325 7.01 -21.18 -2.84
CA LEU A 325 7.78 -21.95 -3.82
C LEU A 325 7.10 -23.31 -4.08
N ILE A 326 6.86 -23.62 -5.35
CA ILE A 326 6.28 -24.90 -5.75
C ILE A 326 7.28 -26.01 -5.47
N GLU A 327 6.81 -27.13 -4.97
CA GLU A 327 7.63 -28.31 -4.66
C GLU A 327 8.40 -28.77 -5.90
N GLY A 328 9.67 -29.09 -5.70
CA GLY A 328 10.57 -29.53 -6.75
C GLY A 328 11.36 -28.39 -7.46
N TYR A 329 11.07 -27.15 -7.11
CA TYR A 329 11.83 -26.00 -7.65
C TYR A 329 12.83 -25.47 -6.63
N PRO A 330 13.95 -24.84 -7.04
CA PRO A 330 14.29 -24.50 -8.44
C PRO A 330 14.67 -25.69 -9.31
N LYS A 331 14.44 -25.55 -10.60
CA LYS A 331 14.89 -26.48 -11.63
C LYS A 331 15.87 -25.81 -12.60
N PRO A 332 16.74 -26.58 -13.29
CA PRO A 332 17.59 -26.02 -14.32
C PRO A 332 16.80 -25.32 -15.42
N LEU A 333 17.29 -24.18 -15.87
CA LEU A 333 16.68 -23.39 -16.95
C LEU A 333 16.49 -24.24 -18.22
N LYS A 334 17.47 -25.06 -18.55
CA LYS A 334 17.44 -25.98 -19.72
C LYS A 334 16.30 -27.00 -19.64
N GLU A 335 16.04 -27.51 -18.44
CA GLU A 335 14.98 -28.49 -18.20
C GLU A 335 13.59 -27.81 -18.27
N GLU A 336 13.42 -26.66 -17.61
CA GLU A 336 12.13 -25.99 -17.49
C GLU A 336 11.74 -25.24 -18.76
N LEU A 337 12.67 -24.54 -19.41
CA LEU A 337 12.40 -23.67 -20.56
C LEU A 337 13.09 -24.11 -21.86
N GLY A 338 13.96 -25.12 -21.83
CA GLY A 338 14.60 -25.64 -23.03
C GLY A 338 15.71 -24.77 -23.59
N ILE A 339 16.19 -23.79 -22.85
CA ILE A 339 17.27 -22.88 -23.26
C ILE A 339 18.40 -22.84 -22.24
N ASP A 340 19.58 -22.42 -22.68
CA ASP A 340 20.68 -22.07 -21.78
C ASP A 340 20.67 -20.58 -21.48
N GLY A 341 21.21 -20.18 -20.31
CA GLY A 341 21.39 -18.78 -19.97
C GLY A 341 22.63 -18.14 -20.58
N PRO A 342 22.90 -16.88 -20.32
CA PRO A 342 22.11 -15.99 -19.48
C PRO A 342 20.84 -15.44 -20.14
N VAL A 343 19.86 -15.05 -19.34
CA VAL A 343 18.62 -14.42 -19.79
C VAL A 343 18.64 -12.95 -19.39
N ASP A 344 18.40 -12.06 -20.35
CA ASP A 344 18.39 -10.61 -20.08
C ASP A 344 17.00 -10.10 -19.70
N ALA A 345 15.94 -10.64 -20.29
CA ALA A 345 14.57 -10.30 -19.98
C ALA A 345 13.62 -11.44 -20.38
N ALA A 346 12.46 -11.47 -19.78
CA ALA A 346 11.38 -12.38 -20.12
C ALA A 346 10.04 -11.70 -19.89
N PHE A 347 9.09 -11.95 -20.78
CA PHE A 347 7.70 -11.48 -20.57
C PHE A 347 6.71 -12.38 -21.29
N LEU A 348 5.49 -12.36 -20.79
CA LEU A 348 4.37 -13.10 -21.34
C LEU A 348 3.19 -12.18 -21.46
N CYS A 349 2.65 -12.01 -22.67
CA CYS A 349 1.52 -11.13 -22.91
C CYS A 349 0.21 -11.73 -22.35
N PRO A 350 -0.76 -10.89 -21.96
CA PRO A 350 -2.01 -11.38 -21.40
C PRO A 350 -2.71 -12.40 -22.29
N ASN A 351 -3.27 -13.45 -21.69
CA ASN A 351 -4.00 -14.53 -22.36
C ASN A 351 -3.18 -15.34 -23.38
N GLN A 352 -1.87 -15.31 -23.27
CA GLN A 352 -0.96 -16.06 -24.12
C GLN A 352 -0.34 -17.24 -23.35
N HIS A 353 0.17 -18.22 -24.09
CA HIS A 353 0.91 -19.37 -23.56
C HIS A 353 2.38 -19.34 -23.96
N ILE A 354 2.78 -18.35 -24.74
CA ILE A 354 4.14 -18.21 -25.25
C ILE A 354 4.86 -17.16 -24.43
N VAL A 355 5.93 -17.58 -23.75
CA VAL A 355 6.85 -16.67 -23.10
C VAL A 355 7.90 -16.21 -24.10
N ASN A 356 8.19 -14.91 -24.08
CA ASN A 356 9.23 -14.30 -24.90
C ASN A 356 10.46 -14.10 -24.03
N ILE A 357 11.56 -14.76 -24.40
CA ILE A 357 12.84 -14.73 -23.69
C ILE A 357 13.85 -13.94 -24.52
N ILE A 358 14.49 -12.96 -23.91
CA ILE A 358 15.50 -12.14 -24.58
C ILE A 358 16.88 -12.53 -24.09
N GLN A 359 17.77 -12.86 -25.05
CA GLN A 359 19.20 -13.09 -24.85
C GLN A 359 20.00 -12.25 -25.85
N GLY A 360 20.66 -11.20 -25.36
CA GLY A 360 21.36 -10.26 -26.25
C GLY A 360 20.44 -9.63 -27.29
N GLN A 361 20.70 -9.83 -28.55
CA GLN A 361 19.91 -9.32 -29.68
C GLN A 361 18.91 -10.31 -30.26
N LYS A 362 18.59 -11.36 -29.53
CA LYS A 362 17.67 -12.42 -29.97
C LYS A 362 16.51 -12.57 -28.98
N MET A 363 15.36 -12.88 -29.53
CA MET A 363 14.18 -13.27 -28.79
C MET A 363 13.77 -14.69 -29.11
N TYR A 364 13.54 -15.49 -28.11
CA TYR A 364 13.08 -16.87 -28.20
C TYR A 364 11.63 -16.97 -27.74
N ASP A 365 10.79 -17.61 -28.54
CA ASP A 365 9.42 -17.93 -28.18
C ASP A 365 9.36 -19.36 -27.66
N ILE A 366 8.85 -19.54 -26.46
CA ILE A 366 8.71 -20.85 -25.82
C ILE A 366 7.25 -21.05 -25.41
N ASP A 367 6.66 -22.13 -25.92
CA ASP A 367 5.28 -22.48 -25.60
C ASP A 367 5.21 -23.21 -24.26
N LEU A 368 4.63 -22.55 -23.25
CA LEU A 368 4.47 -23.12 -21.91
C LEU A 368 3.36 -24.19 -21.82
N ALA A 369 2.52 -24.30 -22.84
CA ALA A 369 1.50 -25.36 -22.94
C ALA A 369 2.09 -26.65 -23.56
N ALA A 370 3.26 -26.60 -24.17
CA ALA A 370 3.90 -27.75 -24.80
C ALA A 370 4.79 -28.52 -23.82
N THR A 371 4.90 -29.82 -24.01
CA THR A 371 5.81 -30.70 -23.26
C THR A 371 6.50 -31.66 -24.21
N PRO A 372 7.84 -31.75 -24.22
CA PRO A 372 8.80 -30.94 -23.47
C PRO A 372 8.88 -29.49 -23.97
N ARG A 373 9.45 -28.63 -23.13
CA ARG A 373 9.70 -27.23 -23.50
C ARG A 373 10.83 -27.18 -24.57
N ALA A 374 10.56 -26.40 -25.60
CA ALA A 374 11.55 -26.17 -26.66
C ALA A 374 11.32 -24.79 -27.28
N VAL A 375 12.38 -24.24 -27.86
CA VAL A 375 12.27 -22.98 -28.61
C VAL A 375 11.41 -23.23 -29.84
N LYS A 376 10.30 -22.52 -29.93
CA LYS A 376 9.36 -22.59 -31.05
C LYS A 376 9.77 -21.66 -32.19
N MET A 377 10.31 -20.51 -31.87
CA MET A 377 10.76 -19.51 -32.82
C MET A 377 11.92 -18.71 -32.21
N GLU A 378 12.88 -18.35 -33.07
CA GLU A 378 13.98 -17.45 -32.75
C GLU A 378 13.94 -16.30 -33.74
N ARG A 379 14.08 -15.07 -33.25
CA ARG A 379 14.13 -13.88 -34.11
C ARG A 379 15.05 -12.81 -33.54
N PRO A 380 15.66 -11.99 -34.43
CA PRO A 380 16.45 -10.85 -33.98
C PRO A 380 15.53 -9.77 -33.39
N ILE A 381 16.07 -8.97 -32.48
CA ILE A 381 15.42 -7.78 -31.95
C ILE A 381 16.18 -6.52 -32.35
N PRO A 382 15.47 -5.37 -32.55
CA PRO A 382 16.11 -4.15 -33.07
C PRO A 382 16.93 -3.40 -32.00
N ILE A 383 16.92 -3.81 -30.76
CA ILE A 383 17.59 -3.15 -29.64
C ILE A 383 18.80 -3.99 -29.22
N PRO A 384 20.01 -3.37 -29.11
CA PRO A 384 21.24 -4.13 -28.86
C PRO A 384 21.35 -4.69 -27.45
N LYS A 385 20.68 -4.06 -26.46
CA LYS A 385 20.72 -4.50 -25.08
C LYS A 385 19.42 -4.11 -24.37
N ILE A 386 18.82 -5.05 -23.68
CA ILE A 386 17.62 -4.86 -22.86
C ILE A 386 17.93 -5.30 -21.44
N ASP A 387 17.58 -4.46 -20.48
CA ASP A 387 17.76 -4.75 -19.05
C ASP A 387 16.57 -5.51 -18.46
N ALA A 388 15.36 -5.17 -18.87
CA ALA A 388 14.12 -5.78 -18.40
C ALA A 388 13.00 -5.57 -19.43
N GLY A 389 11.93 -6.35 -19.32
CA GLY A 389 10.76 -6.19 -20.17
C GLY A 389 9.51 -6.80 -19.57
N PHE A 390 8.36 -6.25 -19.92
CA PHE A 390 7.07 -6.85 -19.58
C PHE A 390 6.03 -6.56 -20.66
N CYS A 391 4.93 -7.29 -20.61
CA CYS A 391 3.80 -7.11 -21.51
C CYS A 391 2.52 -6.98 -20.70
N ASP A 392 1.72 -5.99 -21.03
CA ASP A 392 0.38 -5.79 -20.49
C ASP A 392 -0.64 -5.56 -21.63
N ALA A 393 -1.84 -5.13 -21.29
CA ALA A 393 -2.89 -4.85 -22.28
C ALA A 393 -2.50 -3.76 -23.29
N ASP A 394 -1.58 -2.87 -22.92
CA ASP A 394 -1.09 -1.77 -23.76
C ASP A 394 0.10 -2.18 -24.66
N GLY A 395 0.57 -3.39 -24.52
CA GLY A 395 1.67 -3.94 -25.32
C GLY A 395 2.93 -4.25 -24.53
N VAL A 396 4.05 -4.26 -25.23
CA VAL A 396 5.38 -4.62 -24.69
C VAL A 396 6.15 -3.35 -24.34
N LYS A 397 6.74 -3.35 -23.14
CA LYS A 397 7.69 -2.32 -22.70
C LYS A 397 9.02 -2.96 -22.38
N VAL A 398 10.08 -2.43 -22.97
CA VAL A 398 11.45 -2.88 -22.74
C VAL A 398 12.27 -1.74 -22.16
N PHE A 399 13.02 -2.04 -21.10
CA PHE A 399 13.73 -1.06 -20.28
C PHE A 399 15.23 -1.12 -20.53
N ILE A 400 15.81 0.04 -20.70
CA ILE A 400 17.26 0.22 -20.84
C ILE A 400 17.67 1.38 -19.94
N GLY A 401 18.32 1.09 -18.81
CA GLY A 401 18.62 2.09 -17.81
C GLY A 401 17.36 2.86 -17.38
N PRO A 402 17.38 4.20 -17.36
CA PRO A 402 16.26 5.02 -16.93
C PRO A 402 15.17 5.22 -18.00
N GLU A 403 15.31 4.58 -19.16
CA GLU A 403 14.40 4.75 -20.30
C GLU A 403 13.71 3.44 -20.66
N TYR A 404 12.57 3.54 -21.36
CA TYR A 404 11.88 2.39 -21.92
C TYR A 404 11.32 2.68 -23.30
N TYR A 405 11.18 1.62 -24.09
CA TYR A 405 10.56 1.61 -25.42
C TYR A 405 9.27 0.83 -25.36
N SER A 406 8.22 1.35 -26.00
CA SER A 406 6.91 0.70 -26.10
C SER A 406 6.68 0.14 -27.48
N TYR A 407 6.23 -1.11 -27.57
CA TYR A 407 5.84 -1.79 -28.79
C TYR A 407 4.43 -2.35 -28.62
N GLN A 408 3.69 -2.44 -29.73
CA GLN A 408 2.31 -2.98 -29.69
C GLN A 408 2.29 -4.50 -29.51
N SER A 409 3.33 -5.17 -29.96
CA SER A 409 3.43 -6.64 -29.89
C SER A 409 4.87 -7.10 -29.65
N PRO A 410 5.06 -8.37 -29.28
CA PRO A 410 6.41 -8.95 -29.13
C PRO A 410 7.22 -9.00 -30.42
N VAL A 411 6.62 -8.80 -31.57
CA VAL A 411 7.32 -8.88 -32.87
C VAL A 411 8.34 -7.76 -33.04
N MET A 412 8.12 -6.60 -32.44
CA MET A 412 9.06 -5.46 -32.43
C MET A 412 9.55 -5.03 -33.84
N ASP A 413 8.71 -5.19 -34.85
CA ASP A 413 9.05 -4.91 -36.25
C ASP A 413 8.76 -3.46 -36.69
N GLU A 414 8.32 -2.65 -35.78
CA GLU A 414 7.99 -1.26 -36.06
C GLU A 414 9.18 -0.32 -35.97
N ILE A 415 9.03 0.85 -36.61
CA ILE A 415 9.94 1.97 -36.51
C ILE A 415 10.30 2.23 -35.04
N LYS A 416 11.61 2.33 -34.73
CA LYS A 416 12.10 2.59 -33.37
C LYS A 416 11.22 3.60 -32.65
N PRO A 417 10.45 3.21 -31.63
CA PRO A 417 9.69 4.16 -30.85
C PRO A 417 10.66 5.12 -30.15
N THR A 418 10.18 6.34 -29.89
CA THR A 418 10.96 7.30 -29.12
C THR A 418 11.08 6.78 -27.67
N PRO A 419 12.30 6.71 -27.09
CA PRO A 419 12.45 6.28 -25.72
C PRO A 419 11.76 7.26 -24.78
N GLN A 420 11.07 6.72 -23.78
CA GLN A 420 10.44 7.48 -22.73
C GLN A 420 11.21 7.28 -21.42
N LYS A 421 11.28 8.32 -20.61
CA LYS A 421 11.89 8.22 -19.30
C LYS A 421 10.93 7.55 -18.31
N ILE A 422 11.45 6.67 -17.48
CA ILE A 422 10.69 6.17 -16.35
C ILE A 422 10.41 7.35 -15.42
N SER A 423 9.13 7.55 -15.07
CA SER A 423 8.76 8.63 -14.16
C SER A 423 9.45 8.46 -12.81
N PRO A 424 10.24 9.44 -12.34
CA PRO A 424 10.87 9.38 -11.04
C PRO A 424 9.88 9.15 -9.90
N GLU A 425 8.66 9.65 -10.06
CA GLU A 425 7.58 9.50 -9.09
C GLU A 425 7.23 8.04 -8.80
N LYS A 426 7.28 7.17 -9.82
CA LYS A 426 7.02 5.73 -9.64
C LYS A 426 8.01 5.05 -8.72
N PHE A 427 9.20 5.62 -8.58
CA PHE A 427 10.24 5.14 -7.68
C PHE A 427 10.31 5.94 -6.38
N GLY A 428 9.37 6.87 -6.16
CA GLY A 428 9.37 7.77 -5.02
C GLY A 428 10.55 8.71 -4.99
N CYS A 429 11.04 9.08 -6.16
CA CYS A 429 12.07 10.07 -6.34
C CYS A 429 11.39 11.37 -6.73
N GLU A 430 11.45 12.36 -5.86
CA GLU A 430 11.01 13.72 -6.19
C GLU A 430 12.08 14.37 -7.05
N GLY A 431 11.64 15.06 -8.08
CA GLY A 431 12.51 15.84 -8.95
C GLY A 431 13.08 17.06 -8.26
#